data_8b925cac0ee72bf334b576ac388c08ce
#
_entry.id   8b925cac0ee72bf334b576ac388c08ce
#
_cell.length_a   1.000
_cell.length_b   1.000
_cell.length_c   1.000
_cell.angle_alpha   90.00
_cell.angle_beta   90.00
_cell.angle_gamma   90.00
#
_symmetry.space_group_name_H-M   'P 1'
#
loop_
_entity.id
_entity.type
_entity.pdbx_description
1 polymer ?
#
loop_
_entity_poly.entity_id
_entity_poly.type
_entity_poly.pdbx_seq_one_letter_code
_entity_poly.pdbx_strand_id
1 'polypeptide(L)'
;MKVKEVMSTNPKVCTLGDNLSAAAGLMWDNDCGILPVVAEGGKVVGLITDRDICMAANLKNQRLSNLAVEDVISGDVYACKAEEDIRSALEIMQENKVRRLPVIAADGTLQGILSMNDVVLKADEPKEKKAPELSYGDVVNTYKSICQHRSPLQAQATAGS
;
A
#
# COMPACT_ATOMS: atom_id res chain seq x y z
N MET A 1 -16.66 3.05 -11.48
CA MET A 1 -15.30 2.56 -11.83
C MET A 1 -14.86 1.54 -10.81
N LYS A 2 -14.36 0.39 -11.28
CA LYS A 2 -13.90 -0.68 -10.38
C LYS A 2 -12.40 -0.56 -10.13
N VAL A 3 -11.94 -1.10 -8.99
CA VAL A 3 -10.52 -1.14 -8.62
C VAL A 3 -9.64 -1.74 -9.74
N LYS A 4 -10.08 -2.84 -10.37
CA LYS A 4 -9.34 -3.51 -11.45
C LYS A 4 -9.08 -2.64 -12.69
N GLU A 5 -9.85 -1.58 -12.88
CA GLU A 5 -9.69 -0.64 -14.02
C GLU A 5 -8.62 0.42 -13.76
N VAL A 6 -8.16 0.50 -12.49
CA VAL A 6 -7.21 1.49 -12.00
C VAL A 6 -5.92 0.86 -11.49
N MET A 7 -5.99 -0.30 -10.85
CA MET A 7 -4.85 -0.97 -10.22
C MET A 7 -3.73 -1.32 -11.20
N SER A 8 -2.51 -1.35 -10.71
CA SER A 8 -1.37 -1.97 -11.37
C SER A 8 -1.39 -3.48 -11.16
N THR A 9 -1.28 -4.24 -12.26
CA THR A 9 -1.21 -5.72 -12.23
C THR A 9 0.25 -6.20 -12.12
N ASN A 10 0.44 -7.42 -11.64
CA ASN A 10 1.77 -8.05 -11.50
C ASN A 10 2.79 -7.22 -10.71
N PRO A 11 2.45 -6.71 -9.52
CA PRO A 11 3.39 -6.00 -8.68
C PRO A 11 4.56 -6.94 -8.31
N LYS A 12 5.75 -6.36 -8.12
CA LYS A 12 6.85 -7.11 -7.52
C LYS A 12 6.52 -7.43 -6.08
N VAL A 13 6.94 -8.60 -5.63
CA VAL A 13 6.69 -9.11 -4.29
C VAL A 13 7.98 -9.57 -3.63
N CYS A 14 7.98 -9.66 -2.32
CA CYS A 14 9.01 -10.37 -1.56
C CYS A 14 8.34 -11.36 -0.60
N THR A 15 9.15 -12.18 0.05
CA THR A 15 8.72 -13.17 1.05
C THR A 15 9.23 -12.79 2.44
N LEU A 16 8.69 -13.42 3.48
CA LEU A 16 9.11 -13.19 4.86
C LEU A 16 10.62 -13.44 5.07
N GLY A 17 11.17 -14.45 4.41
CA GLY A 17 12.57 -14.84 4.55
C GLY A 17 13.56 -14.03 3.69
N ASP A 18 13.10 -13.17 2.81
CA ASP A 18 13.98 -12.30 2.03
C ASP A 18 14.68 -11.29 2.96
N ASN A 19 15.94 -10.93 2.65
CA ASN A 19 16.60 -9.89 3.40
C ASN A 19 16.25 -8.49 2.89
N LEU A 20 16.40 -7.50 3.76
CA LEU A 20 16.02 -6.11 3.45
C LEU A 20 16.85 -5.50 2.32
N SER A 21 18.09 -5.97 2.09
CA SER A 21 18.92 -5.52 0.97
C SER A 21 18.35 -5.97 -0.37
N ALA A 22 17.86 -7.21 -0.45
CA ALA A 22 17.19 -7.73 -1.64
C ALA A 22 15.88 -6.99 -1.90
N ALA A 23 15.06 -6.76 -0.86
CA ALA A 23 13.83 -6.00 -0.96
C ALA A 23 14.08 -4.55 -1.45
N ALA A 24 15.09 -3.86 -0.91
CA ALA A 24 15.50 -2.53 -1.34
C ALA A 24 15.97 -2.51 -2.81
N GLY A 25 16.77 -3.48 -3.21
CA GLY A 25 17.21 -3.63 -4.60
C GLY A 25 16.02 -3.82 -5.55
N LEU A 26 15.06 -4.68 -5.18
CA LEU A 26 13.87 -4.91 -5.96
C LEU A 26 13.01 -3.64 -6.12
N MET A 27 12.91 -2.82 -5.06
CA MET A 27 12.22 -1.52 -5.12
C MET A 27 12.94 -0.55 -6.06
N TRP A 28 14.26 -0.46 -5.97
CA TRP A 28 15.09 0.40 -6.82
C TRP A 28 14.98 0.04 -8.29
N ASP A 29 15.15 -1.24 -8.62
CA ASP A 29 15.15 -1.73 -10.01
C ASP A 29 13.77 -1.60 -10.69
N ASN A 30 12.69 -1.49 -9.91
CA ASN A 30 11.32 -1.41 -10.44
C ASN A 30 10.63 -0.06 -10.15
N ASP A 31 11.39 0.97 -9.75
CA ASP A 31 10.87 2.32 -9.44
C ASP A 31 9.63 2.29 -8.53
N CYS A 32 9.70 1.51 -7.47
CA CYS A 32 8.61 1.40 -6.51
C CYS A 32 9.11 1.54 -5.07
N GLY A 33 8.31 2.12 -4.18
CA GLY A 33 8.65 2.30 -2.77
C GLY A 33 7.86 1.38 -1.83
N ILE A 34 7.34 0.26 -2.36
CA ILE A 34 6.59 -0.73 -1.59
C ILE A 34 6.60 -2.08 -2.30
N LEU A 35 6.64 -3.15 -1.51
CA LEU A 35 6.44 -4.52 -1.98
C LEU A 35 5.37 -5.21 -1.12
N PRO A 36 4.38 -5.86 -1.73
CA PRO A 36 3.59 -6.86 -1.03
C PRO A 36 4.49 -8.02 -0.57
N VAL A 37 4.31 -8.43 0.67
CA VAL A 37 4.97 -9.60 1.25
C VAL A 37 4.01 -10.78 1.13
N VAL A 38 4.43 -11.83 0.47
CA VAL A 38 3.58 -12.99 0.21
C VAL A 38 4.12 -14.24 0.88
N ALA A 39 3.20 -15.05 1.40
CA ALA A 39 3.46 -16.40 1.86
C ALA A 39 3.26 -17.41 0.72
N GLU A 40 3.43 -18.69 1.04
CA GLU A 40 3.15 -19.80 0.13
C GLU A 40 1.74 -19.69 -0.47
N GLY A 41 1.63 -19.97 -1.76
CA GLY A 41 0.38 -19.81 -2.51
C GLY A 41 0.05 -18.36 -2.90
N GLY A 42 0.98 -17.41 -2.70
CA GLY A 42 0.81 -16.01 -3.12
C GLY A 42 -0.12 -15.19 -2.23
N LYS A 43 -0.43 -15.66 -1.02
CA LYS A 43 -1.26 -14.91 -0.06
C LYS A 43 -0.49 -13.75 0.54
N VAL A 44 -1.12 -12.59 0.56
CA VAL A 44 -0.53 -11.37 1.16
C VAL A 44 -0.53 -11.49 2.68
N VAL A 45 0.65 -11.39 3.29
CA VAL A 45 0.85 -11.45 4.74
C VAL A 45 1.38 -10.15 5.33
N GLY A 46 1.76 -9.19 4.49
CA GLY A 46 2.26 -7.89 4.91
C GLY A 46 2.57 -6.99 3.73
N LEU A 47 3.04 -5.80 4.07
CA LEU A 47 3.59 -4.83 3.13
C LEU A 47 4.90 -4.32 3.73
N ILE A 48 5.91 -4.11 2.89
CA ILE A 48 7.16 -3.45 3.29
C ILE A 48 7.42 -2.24 2.41
N THR A 49 7.84 -1.14 3.02
CA THR A 49 8.15 0.10 2.31
C THR A 49 9.62 0.46 2.43
N ASP A 50 10.08 1.34 1.54
CA ASP A 50 11.40 1.98 1.60
C ASP A 50 11.64 2.68 2.94
N ARG A 51 10.61 3.31 3.52
CA ARG A 51 10.66 3.92 4.84
C ARG A 51 10.90 2.88 5.95
N ASP A 52 10.22 1.73 5.90
CA ASP A 52 10.40 0.66 6.89
C ASP A 52 11.82 0.14 6.86
N ILE A 53 12.38 -0.06 5.67
CA ILE A 53 13.78 -0.49 5.46
C ILE A 53 14.75 0.56 6.03
N CYS A 54 14.54 1.85 5.73
CA CYS A 54 15.36 2.93 6.25
C CYS A 54 15.32 3.01 7.79
N MET A 55 14.14 2.91 8.38
CA MET A 55 13.97 2.92 9.83
C MET A 55 14.61 1.71 10.49
N ALA A 56 14.46 0.52 9.90
CA ALA A 56 15.08 -0.70 10.41
C ALA A 56 16.60 -0.62 10.41
N ALA A 57 17.20 -0.09 9.33
CA ALA A 57 18.65 0.11 9.24
C ALA A 57 19.18 0.96 10.40
N ASN A 58 18.47 2.04 10.74
CA ASN A 58 18.86 2.94 11.81
C ASN A 58 18.61 2.34 13.20
N LEU A 59 17.42 1.80 13.44
CA LEU A 59 17.01 1.34 14.77
C LEU A 59 17.68 0.04 15.21
N LYS A 60 17.92 -0.88 14.27
CA LYS A 60 18.54 -2.17 14.56
C LYS A 60 20.06 -2.11 14.50
N ASN A 61 20.65 -1.04 13.96
CA ASN A 61 22.11 -0.84 13.79
C ASN A 61 22.79 -2.08 13.18
N GLN A 62 22.18 -2.66 12.16
CA GLN A 62 22.65 -3.84 11.44
C GLN A 62 22.65 -3.59 9.94
N ARG A 63 23.43 -4.40 9.20
CA ARG A 63 23.40 -4.38 7.74
C ARG A 63 22.05 -4.93 7.25
N LEU A 64 21.47 -4.31 6.23
CA LEU A 64 20.21 -4.74 5.63
C LEU A 64 20.24 -6.20 5.13
N SER A 65 21.41 -6.70 4.74
CA SER A 65 21.60 -8.10 4.35
C SER A 65 21.42 -9.11 5.50
N ASN A 66 21.47 -8.64 6.74
CA ASN A 66 21.36 -9.49 7.94
C ASN A 66 19.98 -9.37 8.62
N LEU A 67 19.08 -8.55 8.05
CA LEU A 67 17.73 -8.35 8.55
C LEU A 67 16.74 -9.00 7.58
N ALA A 68 15.83 -9.81 8.09
CA ALA A 68 14.76 -10.40 7.29
C ALA A 68 13.55 -9.44 7.18
N VAL A 69 12.78 -9.60 6.12
CA VAL A 69 11.53 -8.85 5.92
C VAL A 69 10.56 -9.06 7.09
N GLU A 70 10.44 -10.29 7.61
CA GLU A 70 9.59 -10.63 8.75
C GLU A 70 9.91 -9.85 10.04
N ASP A 71 11.16 -9.43 10.22
CA ASP A 71 11.60 -8.64 11.38
C ASP A 71 11.08 -7.21 11.40
N VAL A 72 10.47 -6.74 10.28
CA VAL A 72 10.22 -5.32 10.04
C VAL A 72 8.77 -5.04 9.66
N ILE A 73 8.09 -5.97 8.99
CA ILE A 73 6.71 -5.74 8.54
C ILE A 73 5.75 -5.61 9.72
N SER A 74 4.75 -4.74 9.57
CA SER A 74 3.57 -4.73 10.44
C SER A 74 2.56 -5.78 9.99
N GLY A 75 1.88 -6.42 10.94
CA GLY A 75 0.92 -7.50 10.66
C GLY A 75 -0.41 -7.03 10.06
N ASP A 76 -0.73 -5.74 10.14
CA ASP A 76 -2.00 -5.21 9.66
C ASP A 76 -1.94 -4.94 8.16
N VAL A 77 -2.70 -5.72 7.38
CA VAL A 77 -2.83 -5.54 5.93
C VAL A 77 -4.21 -4.97 5.62
N TYR A 78 -4.25 -3.71 5.24
CA TYR A 78 -5.44 -3.10 4.65
C TYR A 78 -5.44 -3.41 3.15
N ALA A 79 -6.51 -4.04 2.66
CA ALA A 79 -6.62 -4.52 1.29
C ALA A 79 -7.96 -4.16 0.68
N CYS A 80 -8.07 -4.23 -0.65
CA CYS A 80 -9.33 -4.14 -1.38
C CYS A 80 -9.44 -5.28 -2.40
N LYS A 81 -10.61 -5.41 -3.02
CA LYS A 81 -10.86 -6.43 -4.06
C LYS A 81 -10.98 -5.78 -5.43
N ALA A 82 -10.62 -6.54 -6.46
CA ALA A 82 -10.62 -6.07 -7.85
C ALA A 82 -12.01 -5.60 -8.36
N GLU A 83 -13.08 -6.23 -7.88
CA GLU A 83 -14.46 -5.93 -8.28
C GLU A 83 -15.15 -4.85 -7.45
N GLU A 84 -14.51 -4.37 -6.38
CA GLU A 84 -15.04 -3.27 -5.55
C GLU A 84 -15.04 -1.93 -6.30
N ASP A 85 -15.91 -1.02 -5.88
CA ASP A 85 -15.89 0.35 -6.39
C ASP A 85 -14.64 1.08 -5.90
N ILE A 86 -14.05 1.90 -6.77
CA ILE A 86 -12.82 2.64 -6.47
C ILE A 86 -13.01 3.55 -5.23
N ARG A 87 -14.20 4.11 -5.02
CA ARG A 87 -14.48 4.96 -3.86
C ARG A 87 -14.39 4.20 -2.54
N SER A 88 -14.85 2.94 -2.50
CA SER A 88 -14.69 2.10 -1.32
C SER A 88 -13.21 1.87 -0.98
N ALA A 89 -12.36 1.66 -1.98
CA ALA A 89 -10.93 1.56 -1.76
C ALA A 89 -10.32 2.90 -1.26
N LEU A 90 -10.80 4.05 -1.76
CA LEU A 90 -10.37 5.35 -1.26
C LEU A 90 -10.80 5.59 0.19
N GLU A 91 -11.98 5.13 0.60
CA GLU A 91 -12.45 5.17 1.99
C GLU A 91 -11.51 4.37 2.90
N ILE A 92 -11.12 3.14 2.51
CA ILE A 92 -10.13 2.35 3.25
C ILE A 92 -8.81 3.12 3.40
N MET A 93 -8.33 3.77 2.32
CA MET A 93 -7.11 4.58 2.37
C MET A 93 -7.24 5.76 3.33
N GLN A 94 -8.39 6.45 3.35
CA GLN A 94 -8.66 7.61 4.21
C GLN A 94 -8.70 7.21 5.69
N GLU A 95 -9.45 6.17 6.02
CA GLU A 95 -9.64 5.68 7.39
C GLU A 95 -8.33 5.19 8.01
N ASN A 96 -7.54 4.47 7.22
CA ASN A 96 -6.29 3.86 7.68
C ASN A 96 -5.05 4.72 7.41
N LYS A 97 -5.22 5.87 6.75
CA LYS A 97 -4.13 6.81 6.41
C LYS A 97 -3.00 6.15 5.62
N VAL A 98 -3.38 5.29 4.69
CA VAL A 98 -2.46 4.60 3.77
C VAL A 98 -2.64 5.09 2.34
N ARG A 99 -1.59 5.04 1.55
CA ARG A 99 -1.58 5.52 0.15
C ARG A 99 -1.60 4.40 -0.87
N ARG A 100 -1.62 3.16 -0.40
CA ARG A 100 -1.56 1.95 -1.24
C ARG A 100 -2.33 0.83 -0.57
N LEU A 101 -2.97 0.02 -1.38
CA LEU A 101 -3.68 -1.17 -0.94
C LEU A 101 -3.28 -2.34 -1.85
N PRO A 102 -2.89 -3.49 -1.33
CA PRO A 102 -2.87 -4.70 -2.12
C PRO A 102 -4.29 -5.04 -2.55
N VAL A 103 -4.43 -5.46 -3.80
CA VAL A 103 -5.68 -5.96 -4.34
C VAL A 103 -5.63 -7.47 -4.27
N ILE A 104 -6.55 -8.07 -3.51
CA ILE A 104 -6.54 -9.49 -3.18
C ILE A 104 -7.81 -10.20 -3.65
N ALA A 105 -7.68 -11.48 -3.95
CA ALA A 105 -8.81 -12.39 -4.18
C ALA A 105 -9.48 -12.78 -2.86
N ALA A 106 -10.60 -13.51 -2.96
CA ALA A 106 -11.34 -13.96 -1.77
C ALA A 106 -10.53 -14.90 -0.86
N ASP A 107 -9.57 -15.62 -1.41
CA ASP A 107 -8.66 -16.51 -0.68
C ASP A 107 -7.41 -15.80 -0.12
N GLY A 108 -7.29 -14.49 -0.33
CA GLY A 108 -6.16 -13.66 0.10
C GLY A 108 -4.98 -13.60 -0.88
N THR A 109 -5.08 -14.25 -2.05
CA THR A 109 -4.01 -14.18 -3.05
C THR A 109 -3.92 -12.81 -3.71
N LEU A 110 -2.68 -12.37 -3.98
CA LEU A 110 -2.39 -11.08 -4.59
C LEU A 110 -2.82 -11.05 -6.06
N GLN A 111 -3.61 -10.05 -6.44
CA GLN A 111 -4.03 -9.79 -7.82
C GLN A 111 -3.39 -8.53 -8.41
N GLY A 112 -3.02 -7.57 -7.56
CA GLY A 112 -2.47 -6.29 -7.99
C GLY A 112 -2.18 -5.39 -6.80
N ILE A 113 -1.84 -4.14 -7.10
CA ILE A 113 -1.70 -3.06 -6.12
C ILE A 113 -2.42 -1.82 -6.62
N LEU A 114 -3.15 -1.17 -5.76
CA LEU A 114 -3.77 0.12 -6.01
C LEU A 114 -3.00 1.19 -5.23
N SER A 115 -2.52 2.22 -5.92
CA SER A 115 -1.85 3.36 -5.31
C SER A 115 -2.58 4.67 -5.60
N MET A 116 -2.34 5.68 -4.76
CA MET A 116 -2.83 7.04 -5.04
C MET A 116 -2.26 7.60 -6.35
N ASN A 117 -1.10 7.15 -6.81
CA ASN A 117 -0.56 7.54 -8.12
C ASN A 117 -1.46 7.02 -9.26
N ASP A 118 -1.89 5.76 -9.18
CA ASP A 118 -2.81 5.17 -10.17
C ASP A 118 -4.13 5.93 -10.17
N VAL A 119 -4.64 6.29 -8.99
CA VAL A 119 -5.88 7.06 -8.81
C VAL A 119 -5.77 8.46 -9.42
N VAL A 120 -4.67 9.17 -9.19
CA VAL A 120 -4.41 10.51 -9.76
C VAL A 120 -4.43 10.46 -11.28
N LEU A 121 -3.77 9.46 -11.88
CA LEU A 121 -3.67 9.33 -13.33
C LEU A 121 -5.00 8.97 -14.02
N LYS A 122 -5.97 8.45 -13.26
CA LYS A 122 -7.30 8.07 -13.76
C LYS A 122 -8.41 9.07 -13.44
N ALA A 123 -8.13 10.04 -12.56
CA ALA A 123 -9.12 11.04 -12.18
C ALA A 123 -9.35 12.06 -13.30
N ASP A 124 -10.60 12.48 -13.45
CA ASP A 124 -11.02 13.45 -14.45
C ASP A 124 -11.68 14.68 -13.81
N GLU A 125 -11.73 15.78 -14.58
CA GLU A 125 -12.53 16.95 -14.23
C GLU A 125 -14.02 16.71 -14.47
N PRO A 126 -14.88 17.31 -13.62
CA PRO A 126 -16.32 17.34 -13.88
C PRO A 126 -16.61 18.05 -15.22
N LYS A 127 -17.27 17.38 -16.14
CA LYS A 127 -17.79 18.00 -17.39
C LYS A 127 -19.23 18.41 -17.18
N GLU A 128 -19.66 19.51 -17.85
CA GLU A 128 -20.94 20.20 -17.63
C GLU A 128 -22.21 19.32 -17.62
N LYS A 129 -22.17 18.08 -18.10
CA LYS A 129 -23.34 17.18 -18.20
C LYS A 129 -23.17 15.81 -17.56
N LYS A 130 -21.99 15.45 -17.04
CA LYS A 130 -21.77 14.14 -16.42
C LYS A 130 -20.69 14.23 -15.34
N ALA A 131 -21.06 13.89 -14.11
CA ALA A 131 -20.07 13.71 -13.04
C ALA A 131 -19.11 12.55 -13.40
N PRO A 132 -17.79 12.73 -13.24
CA PRO A 132 -16.84 11.65 -13.50
C PRO A 132 -17.03 10.52 -12.46
N GLU A 133 -16.69 9.31 -12.86
CA GLU A 133 -16.71 8.17 -11.93
C GLU A 133 -15.65 8.31 -10.84
N LEU A 134 -14.56 9.02 -11.14
CA LEU A 134 -13.49 9.39 -10.23
C LEU A 134 -13.07 10.83 -10.53
N SER A 135 -13.29 11.74 -9.59
CA SER A 135 -13.02 13.17 -9.76
C SER A 135 -11.72 13.62 -9.08
N TYR A 136 -11.18 14.76 -9.49
CA TYR A 136 -10.09 15.43 -8.76
C TYR A 136 -10.48 15.75 -7.32
N GLY A 137 -11.77 16.00 -7.03
CA GLY A 137 -12.29 16.17 -5.69
C GLY A 137 -12.12 14.91 -4.82
N ASP A 138 -12.38 13.74 -5.37
CA ASP A 138 -12.18 12.46 -4.67
C ASP A 138 -10.70 12.28 -4.30
N VAL A 139 -9.79 12.59 -5.23
CA VAL A 139 -8.33 12.54 -5.01
C VAL A 139 -7.90 13.49 -3.89
N VAL A 140 -8.30 14.76 -3.98
CA VAL A 140 -7.90 15.79 -3.01
C VAL A 140 -8.45 15.46 -1.62
N ASN A 141 -9.69 15.02 -1.50
CA ASN A 141 -10.30 14.66 -0.22
C ASN A 141 -9.59 13.46 0.41
N THR A 142 -9.25 12.45 -0.39
CA THR A 142 -8.49 11.29 0.07
C THR A 142 -7.11 11.71 0.59
N TYR A 143 -6.37 12.53 -0.16
CA TYR A 143 -5.08 13.03 0.30
C TYR A 143 -5.17 13.89 1.56
N LYS A 144 -6.19 14.75 1.69
CA LYS A 144 -6.41 15.53 2.91
C LYS A 144 -6.55 14.62 4.14
N SER A 145 -7.31 13.54 4.03
CA SER A 145 -7.48 12.57 5.12
C SER A 145 -6.18 11.83 5.45
N ILE A 146 -5.44 11.37 4.42
CA ILE A 146 -4.17 10.67 4.58
C ILE A 146 -3.11 11.58 5.23
N CYS A 147 -3.05 12.85 4.83
CA CYS A 147 -2.06 13.82 5.30
C CYS A 147 -2.34 14.36 6.71
N GLN A 148 -3.53 14.13 7.27
CA GLN A 148 -3.81 14.53 8.65
C GLN A 148 -2.91 13.74 9.61
N HIS A 149 -2.11 14.46 10.41
CA HIS A 149 -1.26 13.84 11.41
C HIS A 149 -2.11 13.06 12.42
N ARG A 150 -1.66 11.85 12.77
CA ARG A 150 -2.19 11.14 13.94
C ARG A 150 -1.81 11.96 15.19
N SER A 151 -2.75 12.20 16.10
CA SER A 151 -2.41 12.80 17.38
C SER A 151 -1.41 11.88 18.11
N PRO A 152 -0.50 12.44 18.95
CA PRO A 152 0.44 11.63 19.72
C PRO A 152 -0.21 10.51 20.54
N LEU A 153 -1.44 10.73 21.03
CA LEU A 153 -2.23 9.73 21.77
C LEU A 153 -2.70 8.56 20.88
N GLN A 154 -3.02 8.82 19.61
CA GLN A 154 -3.42 7.77 18.66
C GLN A 154 -2.23 6.97 18.13
N ALA A 155 -1.04 7.59 18.05
CA ALA A 155 0.18 6.90 17.63
C ALA A 155 0.66 5.89 18.67
N GLN A 156 0.41 6.12 19.97
CA GLN A 156 0.78 5.21 21.07
C GLN A 156 -0.16 4.01 21.16
N ALA A 157 -1.43 4.15 20.81
CA ALA A 157 -2.40 3.06 20.88
C ALA A 157 -2.15 1.94 19.84
N THR A 158 -1.53 2.28 18.70
CA THR A 158 -1.21 1.32 17.62
C THR A 158 0.17 0.67 17.76
N ALA A 159 1.02 1.15 18.67
CA ALA A 159 2.35 0.60 18.92
C ALA A 159 2.37 -0.44 20.08
N GLY A 160 1.24 -0.67 20.73
CA GLY A 160 1.10 -1.55 21.90
C GLY A 160 0.15 -2.75 21.70
N SER A 161 -0.16 -3.09 20.45
CA SER A 161 -1.03 -4.24 20.13
C SER A 161 -0.26 -5.32 19.41
#